data_ded9302537b9da7fb8fc631af8317e67
#
_entry.id   ded9302537b9da7fb8fc631af8317e67
#
_cell.length_a   1.000
_cell.length_b   1.000
_cell.length_c   1.000
_cell.angle_alpha   90.00
_cell.angle_beta   90.00
_cell.angle_gamma   90.00
#
_symmetry.space_group_name_H-M   'P 1'
#
loop_
_entity.id
_entity.type
_entity.pdbx_description
1 polymer ?
#
loop_
_entity_poly.entity_id
_entity_poly.type
_entity_poly.pdbx_seq_one_letter_code
_entity_poly.pdbx_strand_id
1 'polypeptide(L)'
;MVSRRKMAIAIGVMVVTLVALVAASMGGASTKAARNHTLITGGKQWGTVNGYNVYNGQYATGAVGLVYETLMRYDPLTDKYIPWLATSAGFSGKTYTITVRSGIKWSDGSALTAADVAYTLNLGQYATASWHTLWAKTGGATASGDNVTMTFTGTPNYQEFQNAIWNIPIVQKAQWSAGVHSASDVTTFLADPTKVPIGTGPYTLDHSGTGDGTVKVEYSRKDSWWATSIGEPLPQPLVIDDLVNSSNNIALGLVIHGDEDLNNNYLPGITKLLSSGYGIVTYFSKPPYNLAANTAWLVPNTKRAPMNNASFRRALAYAINVNQVVVGDYGNLVQKADSTGLLSVWKKYINTSLTKKYGFKYSPSKAVSILKSAGFKKKGKWFVQPNGKSIKLGLIVPQGWSDWMTAINMMSADFRKVGINVTASYPANFFTLRNAGKFDLLIDNSAQISDTPWTYYNYMFNQPILSQQTFANFGRYTNNTAWGLSKALNAVPVHSTAAMNKVISKIQKITLTQMPLIPLWYNGVWAQMNNTVWTNWPAGASSRHYFPCMWNGYFQMTAIDTIANVKAK
;
A
#
# COMPACT_ATOMS: atom_id res chain seq x y z
N MET A 1 -4.00 54.73 5.40
CA MET A 1 -4.46 53.89 4.28
C MET A 1 -3.27 53.52 3.40
N VAL A 2 -2.60 52.44 3.65
CA VAL A 2 -1.50 51.93 2.80
C VAL A 2 -2.12 51.00 1.76
N SER A 3 -1.95 51.38 0.50
CA SER A 3 -2.64 50.81 -0.66
C SER A 3 -2.39 49.27 -0.78
N ARG A 4 -3.47 48.54 -0.97
CA ARG A 4 -3.49 47.05 -1.24
C ARG A 4 -2.57 46.62 -2.39
N ARG A 5 -2.13 47.50 -3.25
CA ARG A 5 -1.17 47.27 -4.34
C ARG A 5 0.28 47.03 -3.88
N LYS A 6 0.71 47.66 -2.77
CA LYS A 6 2.08 47.46 -2.24
C LYS A 6 2.25 46.13 -1.52
N MET A 7 1.16 45.56 -1.01
CA MET A 7 1.19 44.25 -0.33
C MET A 7 1.23 43.07 -1.32
N ALA A 8 0.64 43.21 -2.49
CA ALA A 8 0.69 42.18 -3.55
C ALA A 8 2.09 42.04 -4.19
N ILE A 9 2.84 43.15 -4.29
CA ILE A 9 4.21 43.15 -4.85
C ILE A 9 5.19 42.58 -3.84
N ALA A 10 5.03 42.80 -2.54
CA ALA A 10 5.89 42.23 -1.50
C ALA A 10 5.74 40.72 -1.36
N ILE A 11 4.54 40.17 -1.55
CA ILE A 11 4.27 38.72 -1.52
C ILE A 11 4.82 38.03 -2.79
N GLY A 12 4.69 38.70 -3.95
CA GLY A 12 5.24 38.17 -5.22
C GLY A 12 6.77 38.07 -5.23
N VAL A 13 7.46 39.06 -4.63
CA VAL A 13 8.94 39.07 -4.56
C VAL A 13 9.45 38.06 -3.51
N MET A 14 8.72 37.86 -2.40
CA MET A 14 9.11 36.87 -1.37
C MET A 14 8.97 35.41 -1.86
N VAL A 15 7.99 35.11 -2.70
CA VAL A 15 7.81 33.76 -3.28
C VAL A 15 8.88 33.46 -4.33
N VAL A 16 9.25 34.46 -5.14
CA VAL A 16 10.30 34.28 -6.18
C VAL A 16 11.69 34.16 -5.54
N THR A 17 11.96 34.89 -4.44
CA THR A 17 13.26 34.78 -3.72
C THR A 17 13.36 33.48 -2.92
N LEU A 18 12.28 32.91 -2.38
CA LEU A 18 12.32 31.60 -1.72
C LEU A 18 12.57 30.44 -2.72
N VAL A 19 12.00 30.53 -3.92
CA VAL A 19 12.25 29.53 -4.99
C VAL A 19 13.70 29.63 -5.50
N ALA A 20 14.26 30.82 -5.60
CA ALA A 20 15.66 31.00 -6.03
C ALA A 20 16.69 30.56 -4.95
N LEU A 21 16.38 30.66 -3.65
CA LEU A 21 17.27 30.23 -2.57
C LEU A 21 17.25 28.69 -2.36
N VAL A 22 16.15 28.02 -2.70
CA VAL A 22 16.09 26.55 -2.67
C VAL A 22 16.82 25.96 -3.90
N ALA A 23 16.82 26.65 -5.04
CA ALA A 23 17.57 26.22 -6.22
C ALA A 23 19.10 26.41 -6.07
N ALA A 24 19.56 27.34 -5.22
CA ALA A 24 20.98 27.61 -5.02
C ALA A 24 21.68 26.71 -3.98
N SER A 25 20.91 25.94 -3.18
CA SER A 25 21.45 24.97 -2.21
C SER A 25 21.51 23.53 -2.74
N MET A 26 21.01 23.27 -3.95
CA MET A 26 21.22 21.99 -4.62
C MET A 26 22.59 22.01 -5.30
N GLY A 27 23.59 21.51 -4.62
CA GLY A 27 24.95 21.33 -5.13
C GLY A 27 24.93 20.60 -6.46
N GLY A 28 25.71 21.16 -7.41
CA GLY A 28 26.10 20.67 -8.70
C GLY A 28 25.24 19.59 -9.36
N ALA A 29 24.45 19.98 -10.34
CA ALA A 29 23.87 19.04 -11.28
C ALA A 29 24.99 18.16 -11.85
N SER A 30 25.08 16.91 -11.40
CA SER A 30 25.85 15.88 -12.06
C SER A 30 25.46 15.93 -13.54
N THR A 31 26.40 16.16 -14.43
CA THR A 31 26.13 16.21 -15.87
C THR A 31 25.40 14.92 -16.26
N LYS A 32 24.37 15.00 -17.12
CA LYS A 32 23.56 13.83 -17.55
C LYS A 32 24.40 12.61 -17.95
N ALA A 33 25.61 12.82 -18.47
CA ALA A 33 26.57 11.77 -18.83
C ALA A 33 27.09 10.95 -17.64
N ALA A 34 27.09 11.50 -16.41
CA ALA A 34 27.55 10.78 -15.22
C ALA A 34 26.47 9.90 -14.57
N ARG A 35 25.19 10.02 -15.01
CA ARG A 35 24.05 9.32 -14.39
C ARG A 35 23.67 7.99 -15.04
N ASN A 36 24.32 7.59 -16.14
CA ASN A 36 24.00 6.33 -16.84
C ASN A 36 24.28 5.05 -16.02
N HIS A 37 24.88 5.18 -14.84
CA HIS A 37 25.12 4.10 -13.89
C HIS A 37 24.26 4.19 -12.64
N THR A 38 23.67 5.36 -12.36
CA THR A 38 22.86 5.61 -11.17
C THR A 38 21.40 5.84 -11.54
N LEU A 39 20.52 5.00 -10.99
CA LEU A 39 19.08 5.15 -11.06
C LEU A 39 18.59 5.92 -9.81
N ILE A 40 17.92 7.04 -10.02
CA ILE A 40 17.39 7.86 -8.91
C ILE A 40 15.89 7.65 -8.83
N THR A 41 15.42 7.24 -7.64
CA THR A 41 14.01 6.94 -7.38
C THR A 41 13.46 7.72 -6.20
N GLY A 42 12.16 7.96 -6.16
CA GLY A 42 11.44 8.54 -5.04
C GLY A 42 10.37 7.56 -4.56
N GLY A 43 10.79 6.55 -3.78
CA GLY A 43 9.92 5.47 -3.34
C GLY A 43 9.18 5.74 -2.04
N LYS A 44 9.74 6.56 -1.14
CA LYS A 44 9.18 6.86 0.17
C LYS A 44 8.95 8.36 0.35
N GLN A 45 7.69 8.76 0.48
CA GLN A 45 7.30 10.16 0.57
C GLN A 45 7.61 10.80 1.95
N TRP A 46 7.56 10.06 3.05
CA TRP A 46 7.54 10.59 4.39
C TRP A 46 8.61 9.99 5.30
N GLY A 47 9.47 10.83 5.80
CA GLY A 47 10.38 10.53 6.88
C GLY A 47 11.64 9.76 6.51
N THR A 48 12.60 9.80 7.43
CA THR A 48 13.89 9.12 7.34
C THR A 48 13.74 7.61 7.50
N VAL A 49 14.60 6.88 6.82
CA VAL A 49 14.74 5.44 6.98
C VAL A 49 15.62 5.16 8.20
N ASN A 50 15.15 4.32 9.10
CA ASN A 50 15.87 3.98 10.31
C ASN A 50 16.36 2.53 10.23
N GLY A 51 17.61 2.34 9.75
CA GLY A 51 18.30 1.06 9.79
C GLY A 51 17.86 0.04 8.75
N TYR A 52 18.36 -1.19 8.89
CA TYR A 52 18.29 -2.25 7.88
C TYR A 52 17.44 -3.44 8.31
N ASN A 53 16.72 -3.33 9.43
CA ASN A 53 15.83 -4.36 9.91
C ASN A 53 14.54 -4.42 9.08
N VAL A 54 14.30 -5.55 8.39
CA VAL A 54 13.11 -5.73 7.52
C VAL A 54 11.82 -6.06 8.27
N TYR A 55 11.88 -6.23 9.59
CA TYR A 55 10.72 -6.58 10.41
C TYR A 55 10.21 -5.45 11.32
N ASN A 56 10.89 -4.31 11.35
CA ASN A 56 10.49 -3.18 12.20
C ASN A 56 9.41 -2.25 11.59
N GLY A 57 9.00 -2.50 10.35
CA GLY A 57 8.00 -1.69 9.63
C GLY A 57 8.50 -0.34 9.13
N GLN A 58 9.76 0.02 9.34
CA GLN A 58 10.39 1.28 8.92
C GLN A 58 11.75 1.05 8.23
N TYR A 59 11.89 -0.06 7.56
CA TYR A 59 13.11 -0.39 6.84
C TYR A 59 13.26 0.40 5.53
N ALA A 60 14.48 0.37 4.99
CA ALA A 60 14.84 1.06 3.77
C ALA A 60 13.92 0.66 2.59
N THR A 61 13.37 1.64 1.89
CA THR A 61 12.58 1.43 0.67
C THR A 61 13.41 0.67 -0.36
N GLY A 62 12.85 -0.38 -0.95
CA GLY A 62 13.56 -1.24 -1.89
C GLY A 62 14.37 -2.37 -1.24
N ALA A 63 14.66 -2.33 0.07
CA ALA A 63 15.47 -3.37 0.73
C ALA A 63 14.92 -4.79 0.48
N VAL A 64 13.60 -4.98 0.51
CA VAL A 64 12.98 -6.21 0.04
C VAL A 64 12.83 -6.17 -1.47
N GLY A 65 13.43 -7.11 -2.14
CA GLY A 65 13.59 -7.20 -3.58
C GLY A 65 15.02 -6.89 -4.02
N LEU A 66 15.66 -5.86 -3.48
CA LEU A 66 17.04 -5.52 -3.86
C LEU A 66 18.08 -6.26 -3.02
N VAL A 67 17.85 -6.40 -1.71
CA VAL A 67 18.78 -7.03 -0.76
C VAL A 67 18.20 -8.32 -0.21
N TYR A 68 17.02 -8.25 0.39
CA TYR A 68 16.31 -9.39 0.92
C TYR A 68 15.26 -9.88 -0.07
N GLU A 69 15.10 -11.19 -0.15
CA GLU A 69 14.14 -11.80 -1.05
C GLU A 69 13.15 -12.69 -0.29
N THR A 70 12.00 -12.94 -0.90
CA THR A 70 10.92 -13.76 -0.34
C THR A 70 10.86 -15.14 -0.98
N LEU A 71 10.10 -16.06 -0.39
CA LEU A 71 9.93 -17.41 -0.92
C LEU A 71 9.27 -17.42 -2.30
N MET A 72 8.31 -16.53 -2.52
CA MET A 72 7.54 -16.39 -3.74
C MET A 72 7.44 -14.91 -4.13
N ARG A 73 7.23 -14.64 -5.42
CA ARG A 73 6.84 -13.31 -5.93
C ARG A 73 5.36 -13.31 -6.27
N TYR A 74 4.64 -12.25 -5.96
CA TYR A 74 3.24 -12.12 -6.34
C TYR A 74 3.11 -11.30 -7.63
N ASP A 75 2.42 -11.86 -8.62
CA ASP A 75 2.02 -11.14 -9.83
C ASP A 75 0.57 -10.65 -9.70
N PRO A 76 0.35 -9.34 -9.49
CA PRO A 76 -0.97 -8.77 -9.29
C PRO A 76 -1.80 -8.70 -10.58
N LEU A 77 -1.21 -8.91 -11.75
CA LEU A 77 -1.93 -8.92 -13.02
C LEU A 77 -2.62 -10.26 -13.27
N THR A 78 -1.97 -11.34 -12.88
CA THR A 78 -2.48 -12.70 -13.09
C THR A 78 -3.06 -13.34 -11.83
N ASP A 79 -2.93 -12.69 -10.65
CA ASP A 79 -3.34 -13.22 -9.34
C ASP A 79 -2.62 -14.54 -9.02
N LYS A 80 -1.30 -14.58 -9.27
CA LYS A 80 -0.49 -15.78 -9.08
C LYS A 80 0.79 -15.47 -8.29
N TYR A 81 1.24 -16.47 -7.56
CA TYR A 81 2.59 -16.48 -7.02
C TYR A 81 3.55 -17.21 -7.97
N ILE A 82 4.71 -16.60 -8.15
CA ILE A 82 5.81 -17.10 -8.96
C ILE A 82 6.86 -17.69 -8.01
N PRO A 83 7.31 -18.95 -8.19
CA PRO A 83 8.39 -19.54 -7.42
C PRO A 83 9.66 -18.68 -7.45
N TRP A 84 10.25 -18.42 -6.26
CA TRP A 84 11.43 -17.59 -6.15
C TRP A 84 12.51 -18.28 -5.32
N LEU A 85 12.76 -17.89 -4.04
CA LEU A 85 13.68 -18.65 -3.17
C LEU A 85 13.16 -20.06 -2.88
N ALA A 86 11.85 -20.28 -2.98
CA ALA A 86 11.27 -21.61 -3.02
C ALA A 86 10.94 -22.02 -4.46
N THR A 87 11.12 -23.29 -4.80
CA THR A 87 10.68 -23.88 -6.07
C THR A 87 9.22 -24.28 -6.04
N SER A 88 8.72 -24.63 -4.84
CA SER A 88 7.31 -24.95 -4.60
C SER A 88 6.95 -24.71 -3.13
N ALA A 89 5.66 -24.45 -2.89
CA ALA A 89 5.11 -24.43 -1.54
C ALA A 89 3.62 -24.77 -1.57
N GLY A 90 3.11 -25.50 -0.58
CA GLY A 90 1.70 -25.89 -0.54
C GLY A 90 1.30 -26.73 0.65
N PHE A 91 -0.02 -26.85 0.82
CA PHE A 91 -0.64 -27.67 1.85
C PHE A 91 -0.87 -29.12 1.39
N SER A 92 -0.55 -30.07 2.26
CA SER A 92 -1.08 -31.43 2.25
C SER A 92 -1.74 -31.68 3.61
N GLY A 93 -3.06 -31.70 3.63
CA GLY A 93 -3.81 -31.73 4.89
C GLY A 93 -3.51 -30.53 5.77
N LYS A 94 -2.95 -30.77 6.96
CA LYS A 94 -2.54 -29.74 7.92
C LYS A 94 -1.07 -29.33 7.82
N THR A 95 -0.29 -29.98 6.99
CA THR A 95 1.14 -29.73 6.82
C THR A 95 1.36 -28.84 5.62
N TYR A 96 2.09 -27.76 5.82
CA TYR A 96 2.58 -26.89 4.77
C TYR A 96 4.04 -27.22 4.51
N THR A 97 4.38 -27.53 3.28
CA THR A 97 5.74 -27.86 2.86
C THR A 97 6.24 -26.81 1.89
N ILE A 98 7.46 -26.34 2.10
CA ILE A 98 8.20 -25.42 1.24
C ILE A 98 9.43 -26.16 0.74
N THR A 99 9.65 -26.21 -0.58
CA THR A 99 10.90 -26.72 -1.16
C THR A 99 11.79 -25.55 -1.52
N VAL A 100 12.90 -25.40 -0.82
CA VAL A 100 13.86 -24.31 -1.01
C VAL A 100 14.69 -24.57 -2.28
N ARG A 101 14.94 -23.52 -3.05
CA ARG A 101 15.77 -23.61 -4.26
C ARG A 101 17.24 -23.80 -3.87
N SER A 102 17.91 -24.77 -4.47
CA SER A 102 19.34 -24.99 -4.33
C SER A 102 20.18 -23.99 -5.15
N GLY A 103 21.45 -23.84 -4.81
CA GLY A 103 22.42 -23.02 -5.56
C GLY A 103 22.35 -21.51 -5.29
N ILE A 104 21.47 -21.05 -4.41
CA ILE A 104 21.39 -19.64 -4.00
C ILE A 104 22.52 -19.34 -3.01
N LYS A 105 23.16 -18.18 -3.19
CA LYS A 105 24.20 -17.67 -2.29
C LYS A 105 23.81 -16.36 -1.64
N TRP A 106 24.15 -16.21 -0.39
CA TRP A 106 24.14 -14.94 0.33
C TRP A 106 25.23 -14.00 -0.17
N SER A 107 25.17 -12.73 0.19
CA SER A 107 26.16 -11.72 -0.21
C SER A 107 27.55 -11.95 0.39
N ASP A 108 27.67 -12.75 1.45
CA ASP A 108 28.95 -13.19 2.03
C ASP A 108 29.53 -14.46 1.35
N GLY A 109 28.86 -14.98 0.31
CA GLY A 109 29.26 -16.16 -0.44
C GLY A 109 28.77 -17.49 0.14
N SER A 110 28.24 -17.54 1.35
CA SER A 110 27.67 -18.76 1.95
C SER A 110 26.37 -19.18 1.23
N ALA A 111 26.01 -20.46 1.34
CA ALA A 111 24.81 -20.98 0.71
C ALA A 111 23.54 -20.67 1.52
N LEU A 112 22.46 -20.28 0.84
CA LEU A 112 21.11 -20.30 1.43
C LEU A 112 20.64 -21.75 1.51
N THR A 113 20.10 -22.13 2.66
CA THR A 113 19.60 -23.47 2.95
C THR A 113 18.20 -23.47 3.54
N ALA A 114 17.57 -24.63 3.61
CA ALA A 114 16.31 -24.81 4.32
C ALA A 114 16.41 -24.43 5.81
N ALA A 115 17.60 -24.49 6.41
CA ALA A 115 17.82 -24.08 7.79
C ALA A 115 17.65 -22.54 7.98
N ASP A 116 18.01 -21.72 6.98
CA ASP A 116 17.80 -20.28 7.02
C ASP A 116 16.30 -19.94 6.93
N VAL A 117 15.59 -20.63 6.05
CA VAL A 117 14.14 -20.48 5.90
C VAL A 117 13.42 -20.89 7.18
N ALA A 118 13.75 -22.06 7.74
CA ALA A 118 13.16 -22.53 8.99
C ALA A 118 13.47 -21.58 10.16
N TYR A 119 14.70 -21.08 10.25
CA TYR A 119 15.07 -20.07 11.24
C TYR A 119 14.22 -18.81 11.09
N THR A 120 14.13 -18.26 9.88
CA THR A 120 13.32 -17.08 9.60
C THR A 120 11.87 -17.26 10.05
N LEU A 121 11.24 -18.37 9.67
CA LEU A 121 9.86 -18.65 10.06
C LEU A 121 9.71 -18.83 11.58
N ASN A 122 10.72 -19.41 12.24
CA ASN A 122 10.73 -19.60 13.69
C ASN A 122 11.00 -18.33 14.49
N LEU A 123 11.40 -17.21 13.88
CA LEU A 123 11.32 -15.90 14.53
C LEU A 123 9.87 -15.57 14.94
N GLY A 124 8.88 -16.25 14.34
CA GLY A 124 7.49 -16.22 14.76
C GLY A 124 7.22 -16.67 16.20
N GLN A 125 8.16 -17.33 16.87
CA GLN A 125 8.05 -17.62 18.33
C GLN A 125 8.01 -16.32 19.16
N TYR A 126 8.56 -15.23 18.67
CA TYR A 126 8.58 -13.94 19.33
C TYR A 126 7.33 -13.12 19.00
N ALA A 127 6.72 -12.53 20.04
CA ALA A 127 5.45 -11.78 19.90
C ALA A 127 5.55 -10.53 19.00
N THR A 128 6.74 -10.03 18.75
CA THR A 128 7.01 -8.86 17.87
C THR A 128 7.05 -9.23 16.39
N ALA A 129 7.21 -10.50 16.04
CA ALA A 129 7.12 -10.94 14.66
C ALA A 129 5.67 -10.81 14.15
N SER A 130 5.46 -10.19 13.01
CA SER A 130 4.12 -9.96 12.45
C SER A 130 3.34 -11.25 12.16
N TRP A 131 4.02 -12.39 12.02
CA TRP A 131 3.42 -13.72 11.81
C TRP A 131 3.35 -14.59 13.08
N HIS A 132 3.62 -14.03 14.25
CA HIS A 132 3.59 -14.75 15.54
C HIS A 132 2.29 -15.54 15.76
N THR A 133 1.14 -14.91 15.52
CA THR A 133 -0.17 -15.55 15.73
C THR A 133 -0.42 -16.74 14.78
N LEU A 134 0.22 -16.74 13.60
CA LEU A 134 0.16 -17.86 12.65
C LEU A 134 1.13 -18.96 13.06
N TRP A 135 2.35 -18.59 13.42
CA TRP A 135 3.37 -19.51 13.91
C TRP A 135 2.87 -20.28 15.15
N ALA A 136 2.22 -19.59 16.09
CA ALA A 136 1.67 -20.18 17.30
C ALA A 136 0.59 -21.25 17.04
N LYS A 137 0.02 -21.33 15.84
CA LYS A 137 -0.93 -22.38 15.42
C LYS A 137 -0.26 -23.61 14.82
N THR A 138 1.06 -23.62 14.73
CA THR A 138 1.86 -24.70 14.20
C THR A 138 2.82 -25.24 15.27
N GLY A 139 3.51 -26.33 15.01
CA GLY A 139 4.61 -26.82 15.85
C GLY A 139 5.95 -26.11 15.56
N GLY A 140 5.93 -24.98 14.86
CA GLY A 140 7.12 -24.33 14.33
C GLY A 140 7.51 -24.87 12.95
N ALA A 141 8.62 -24.33 12.41
CA ALA A 141 9.19 -24.74 11.13
C ALA A 141 10.36 -25.69 11.33
N THR A 142 10.35 -26.81 10.62
CA THR A 142 11.41 -27.83 10.67
C THR A 142 12.02 -28.01 9.29
N ALA A 143 13.36 -27.95 9.19
CA ALA A 143 14.11 -28.17 7.96
C ALA A 143 14.58 -29.65 7.86
N SER A 144 14.44 -30.24 6.67
CA SER A 144 14.96 -31.56 6.34
C SER A 144 15.33 -31.63 4.85
N GLY A 145 16.61 -31.81 4.53
CA GLY A 145 17.11 -31.65 3.16
C GLY A 145 16.76 -30.23 2.65
N ASP A 146 16.19 -30.14 1.47
CA ASP A 146 15.74 -28.87 0.88
C ASP A 146 14.32 -28.47 1.32
N ASN A 147 13.66 -29.24 2.19
CA ASN A 147 12.28 -28.95 2.59
C ASN A 147 12.21 -28.31 3.97
N VAL A 148 11.24 -27.39 4.08
CA VAL A 148 10.79 -26.84 5.36
C VAL A 148 9.33 -27.17 5.55
N THR A 149 8.96 -27.70 6.71
CA THR A 149 7.58 -28.10 7.03
C THR A 149 7.07 -27.34 8.25
N MET A 150 5.78 -26.99 8.22
CA MET A 150 5.01 -26.44 9.35
C MET A 150 3.69 -27.20 9.43
N THR A 151 3.38 -27.79 10.59
CA THR A 151 2.14 -28.57 10.78
C THR A 151 1.20 -27.89 11.74
N PHE A 152 -0.02 -27.60 11.28
CA PHE A 152 -1.06 -26.95 12.07
C PHE A 152 -1.67 -27.90 13.11
N THR A 153 -1.84 -27.42 14.33
CA THR A 153 -2.52 -28.15 15.41
C THR A 153 -4.03 -28.23 15.20
N GLY A 154 -4.63 -27.27 14.50
CA GLY A 154 -6.04 -27.20 14.15
C GLY A 154 -6.29 -27.06 12.64
N THR A 155 -7.43 -26.48 12.26
CA THR A 155 -7.72 -26.12 10.87
C THR A 155 -6.81 -24.97 10.45
N PRO A 156 -6.11 -25.08 9.32
CA PRO A 156 -5.23 -24.02 8.85
C PRO A 156 -5.99 -22.73 8.52
N ASN A 157 -5.36 -21.61 8.76
CA ASN A 157 -5.79 -20.29 8.30
C ASN A 157 -5.25 -20.08 6.88
N TYR A 158 -5.76 -20.81 5.90
CA TYR A 158 -5.17 -20.91 4.56
C TYR A 158 -4.91 -19.55 3.91
N GLN A 159 -5.89 -18.63 3.96
CA GLN A 159 -5.80 -17.33 3.30
C GLN A 159 -4.75 -16.43 3.94
N GLU A 160 -4.78 -16.32 5.26
CA GLU A 160 -3.86 -15.49 6.03
C GLU A 160 -2.43 -16.07 6.00
N PHE A 161 -2.32 -17.38 6.19
CA PHE A 161 -1.04 -18.07 6.29
C PHE A 161 -0.28 -17.98 4.97
N GLN A 162 -0.92 -18.31 3.85
CA GLN A 162 -0.27 -18.26 2.54
C GLN A 162 0.19 -16.85 2.20
N ASN A 163 -0.68 -15.86 2.40
CA ASN A 163 -0.34 -14.47 2.16
C ASN A 163 0.82 -13.99 3.05
N ALA A 164 0.86 -14.38 4.32
CA ALA A 164 1.93 -13.98 5.23
C ALA A 164 3.26 -14.68 4.88
N ILE A 165 3.27 -16.01 4.80
CA ILE A 165 4.51 -16.80 4.65
C ILE A 165 5.25 -16.48 3.36
N TRP A 166 4.54 -16.26 2.26
CA TRP A 166 5.19 -15.96 0.98
C TRP A 166 5.76 -14.55 0.90
N ASN A 167 5.32 -13.66 1.78
CA ASN A 167 5.78 -12.27 1.83
C ASN A 167 6.80 -11.99 2.95
N ILE A 168 7.21 -12.99 3.74
CA ILE A 168 8.25 -12.82 4.75
C ILE A 168 9.61 -12.75 4.05
N PRO A 169 10.38 -11.66 4.18
CA PRO A 169 11.76 -11.61 3.71
C PRO A 169 12.61 -12.66 4.43
N ILE A 170 13.37 -13.46 3.69
CA ILE A 170 14.21 -14.49 4.27
C ILE A 170 15.54 -13.88 4.70
N VAL A 171 15.99 -14.22 5.91
CA VAL A 171 17.21 -13.71 6.52
C VAL A 171 18.20 -14.83 6.79
N GLN A 172 19.50 -14.51 6.76
CA GLN A 172 20.57 -15.48 7.02
C GLN A 172 20.59 -15.87 8.51
N LYS A 173 20.46 -17.17 8.77
CA LYS A 173 20.48 -17.70 10.14
C LYS A 173 21.76 -17.32 10.88
N ALA A 174 22.94 -17.44 10.24
CA ALA A 174 24.22 -17.15 10.89
C ALA A 174 24.30 -15.71 11.39
N GLN A 175 23.90 -14.73 10.56
CA GLN A 175 23.89 -13.31 10.96
C GLN A 175 22.85 -13.03 12.04
N TRP A 176 21.62 -13.49 11.86
CA TRP A 176 20.52 -13.10 12.73
C TRP A 176 20.54 -13.82 14.09
N SER A 177 20.94 -15.10 14.13
CA SER A 177 21.05 -15.82 15.41
C SER A 177 22.13 -15.27 16.34
N ALA A 178 23.11 -14.56 15.80
CA ALA A 178 24.14 -13.88 16.60
C ALA A 178 23.63 -12.62 17.31
N GLY A 179 22.48 -12.07 16.90
CA GLY A 179 21.96 -10.80 17.44
C GLY A 179 20.51 -10.82 17.88
N VAL A 180 19.76 -11.89 17.64
CA VAL A 180 18.34 -12.00 18.00
C VAL A 180 18.15 -13.10 19.04
N HIS A 181 17.96 -12.66 20.29
CA HIS A 181 17.80 -13.54 21.46
C HIS A 181 16.52 -13.25 22.24
N SER A 182 15.80 -12.17 21.90
CA SER A 182 14.58 -11.74 22.58
C SER A 182 13.54 -11.21 21.58
N ALA A 183 12.31 -11.00 22.06
CA ALA A 183 11.24 -10.43 21.27
C ALA A 183 11.57 -9.01 20.75
N SER A 184 12.28 -8.20 21.55
CA SER A 184 12.69 -6.85 21.11
C SER A 184 13.70 -6.91 19.96
N ASP A 185 14.64 -7.88 20.00
CA ASP A 185 15.72 -7.98 19.01
C ASP A 185 15.18 -8.22 17.60
N VAL A 186 14.05 -8.92 17.44
CA VAL A 186 13.43 -9.14 16.12
C VAL A 186 13.21 -7.85 15.36
N THR A 187 12.89 -6.76 16.06
CA THR A 187 12.60 -5.45 15.46
C THR A 187 13.72 -4.42 15.63
N THR A 188 14.71 -4.70 16.48
CA THR A 188 15.83 -3.77 16.75
C THR A 188 17.17 -4.24 16.20
N PHE A 189 17.34 -5.54 15.93
CA PHE A 189 18.54 -6.05 15.29
C PHE A 189 18.72 -5.41 13.91
N LEU A 190 19.93 -4.99 13.55
CA LEU A 190 20.20 -4.21 12.32
C LEU A 190 19.48 -2.84 12.26
N ALA A 191 18.93 -2.34 13.35
CA ALA A 191 18.52 -0.94 13.43
C ALA A 191 19.73 0.01 13.44
N ASP A 192 20.91 -0.49 13.82
CA ASP A 192 22.17 0.22 13.72
C ASP A 192 22.66 0.24 12.26
N PRO A 193 22.81 1.43 11.63
CA PRO A 193 23.22 1.56 10.24
C PRO A 193 24.68 1.17 9.98
N THR A 194 25.47 0.88 11.01
CA THR A 194 26.86 0.39 10.87
C THR A 194 26.94 -1.10 10.53
N LYS A 195 25.83 -1.83 10.67
CA LYS A 195 25.77 -3.28 10.41
C LYS A 195 25.17 -3.54 9.03
N VAL A 196 26.00 -4.00 8.09
CA VAL A 196 25.57 -4.32 6.73
C VAL A 196 24.68 -5.57 6.73
N PRO A 197 23.51 -5.52 6.09
CA PRO A 197 22.64 -6.68 5.96
C PRO A 197 23.20 -7.71 4.96
N ILE A 198 23.12 -8.98 5.30
CA ILE A 198 23.45 -10.08 4.40
C ILE A 198 22.15 -10.52 3.72
N GLY A 199 22.11 -10.43 2.38
CA GLY A 199 20.94 -10.75 1.58
C GLY A 199 21.26 -11.58 0.35
N THR A 200 20.23 -12.15 -0.30
CA THR A 200 20.34 -12.94 -1.54
C THR A 200 20.14 -12.10 -2.79
N GLY A 201 19.54 -10.91 -2.69
CA GLY A 201 19.18 -10.05 -3.80
C GLY A 201 20.38 -9.52 -4.60
N PRO A 202 20.14 -8.83 -5.73
CA PRO A 202 21.19 -8.37 -6.64
C PRO A 202 21.98 -7.14 -6.15
N TYR A 203 21.57 -6.51 -5.05
CA TYR A 203 22.25 -5.33 -4.48
C TYR A 203 22.65 -5.56 -3.04
N THR A 204 23.62 -4.75 -2.60
CA THR A 204 23.92 -4.49 -1.19
C THR A 204 23.32 -3.15 -0.79
N LEU A 205 23.01 -3.00 0.48
CA LEU A 205 22.54 -1.74 1.06
C LEU A 205 23.74 -1.04 1.70
N ASP A 206 24.20 0.04 1.07
CA ASP A 206 25.45 0.69 1.45
C ASP A 206 25.23 1.85 2.42
N HIS A 207 24.12 2.59 2.22
CA HIS A 207 23.82 3.76 3.03
C HIS A 207 22.32 3.99 3.19
N SER A 208 21.91 4.40 4.38
CA SER A 208 20.58 4.95 4.62
C SER A 208 20.65 6.11 5.60
N GLY A 209 19.96 7.20 5.28
CA GLY A 209 19.94 8.40 6.11
C GLY A 209 20.36 9.65 5.35
N THR A 210 21.08 10.56 6.03
CA THR A 210 21.53 11.82 5.42
C THR A 210 22.98 11.69 5.00
N GLY A 211 23.23 11.72 3.68
CA GLY A 211 24.56 11.88 3.08
C GLY A 211 24.54 13.11 2.19
N ASP A 212 25.65 13.82 2.02
CA ASP A 212 25.76 15.00 1.14
C ASP A 212 24.63 16.06 1.29
N GLY A 213 23.93 16.07 2.43
CA GLY A 213 22.77 16.93 2.67
C GLY A 213 21.43 16.38 2.15
N THR A 214 21.43 15.23 1.47
CA THR A 214 20.22 14.57 0.93
C THR A 214 19.84 13.38 1.80
N VAL A 215 18.56 13.22 2.09
CA VAL A 215 18.05 12.03 2.77
C VAL A 215 17.74 10.99 1.68
N LYS A 216 18.53 9.92 1.66
CA LYS A 216 18.44 8.86 0.66
C LYS A 216 18.75 7.48 1.23
N VAL A 217 18.42 6.47 0.45
CA VAL A 217 18.88 5.09 0.60
C VAL A 217 19.68 4.74 -0.63
N GLU A 218 20.90 4.26 -0.46
CA GLU A 218 21.81 3.92 -1.54
C GLU A 218 22.07 2.43 -1.59
N TYR A 219 21.95 1.86 -2.78
CA TYR A 219 22.18 0.44 -3.06
C TYR A 219 23.25 0.30 -4.14
N SER A 220 24.24 -0.57 -3.92
CA SER A 220 25.25 -0.95 -4.91
C SER A 220 25.00 -2.34 -5.47
N ARG A 221 25.07 -2.47 -6.79
CA ARG A 221 24.84 -3.75 -7.47
C ARG A 221 26.01 -4.71 -7.24
N LYS A 222 25.67 -5.97 -6.98
CA LYS A 222 26.63 -7.07 -6.98
C LYS A 222 27.01 -7.47 -8.42
N ASP A 223 28.22 -7.99 -8.63
CA ASP A 223 28.68 -8.46 -9.94
C ASP A 223 27.96 -9.73 -10.41
N SER A 224 27.37 -10.48 -9.47
CA SER A 224 26.62 -11.69 -9.76
C SER A 224 25.38 -11.82 -8.88
N TRP A 225 24.37 -12.48 -9.40
CA TRP A 225 23.12 -12.76 -8.71
C TRP A 225 22.59 -14.14 -9.11
N TRP A 226 22.13 -14.93 -8.15
CA TRP A 226 21.70 -16.30 -8.37
C TRP A 226 20.57 -16.41 -9.42
N ALA A 227 19.66 -15.44 -9.47
CA ALA A 227 18.48 -15.53 -10.34
C ALA A 227 18.82 -15.42 -11.84
N THR A 228 20.04 -15.02 -12.20
CA THR A 228 20.52 -15.11 -13.61
C THR A 228 20.53 -16.55 -14.11
N SER A 229 20.73 -17.51 -13.22
CA SER A 229 20.71 -18.96 -13.55
C SER A 229 19.30 -19.48 -13.91
N ILE A 230 18.24 -18.73 -13.55
CA ILE A 230 16.85 -19.04 -13.91
C ILE A 230 16.26 -18.11 -14.97
N GLY A 231 17.15 -17.34 -15.65
CA GLY A 231 16.78 -16.47 -16.78
C GLY A 231 16.39 -15.06 -16.41
N GLU A 232 16.54 -14.63 -15.15
CA GLU A 232 16.38 -13.22 -14.80
C GLU A 232 17.61 -12.40 -15.25
N PRO A 233 17.42 -11.21 -15.82
CA PRO A 233 18.56 -10.36 -16.18
C PRO A 233 19.24 -9.80 -14.93
N LEU A 234 20.55 -9.69 -14.94
CA LEU A 234 21.25 -8.85 -13.97
C LEU A 234 20.85 -7.38 -14.24
N PRO A 235 20.33 -6.64 -13.24
CA PRO A 235 19.92 -5.25 -13.45
C PRO A 235 21.06 -4.36 -13.95
N GLN A 236 20.76 -3.39 -14.82
CA GLN A 236 21.80 -2.50 -15.36
C GLN A 236 22.29 -1.41 -14.40
N PRO A 237 21.43 -0.76 -13.59
CA PRO A 237 21.91 0.26 -12.67
C PRO A 237 22.99 -0.29 -11.73
N LEU A 238 24.14 0.38 -11.68
CA LEU A 238 25.20 0.02 -10.72
C LEU A 238 24.90 0.54 -9.33
N VAL A 239 24.25 1.70 -9.27
CA VAL A 239 23.80 2.34 -8.02
C VAL A 239 22.32 2.68 -8.15
N ILE A 240 21.59 2.54 -7.06
CA ILE A 240 20.23 3.05 -6.91
C ILE A 240 20.21 4.00 -5.72
N ASP A 241 19.83 5.25 -5.98
CA ASP A 241 19.56 6.26 -4.97
C ASP A 241 18.05 6.44 -4.80
N ASP A 242 17.47 5.97 -3.70
CA ASP A 242 16.06 6.21 -3.39
C ASP A 242 15.91 7.41 -2.46
N LEU A 243 15.36 8.51 -2.99
CA LEU A 243 15.26 9.78 -2.29
C LEU A 243 14.03 9.82 -1.40
N VAL A 244 14.14 10.51 -0.26
CA VAL A 244 13.00 10.82 0.62
C VAL A 244 12.41 12.16 0.22
N ASN A 245 11.19 12.13 -0.34
CA ASN A 245 10.45 13.31 -0.72
C ASN A 245 9.58 13.84 0.44
N SER A 246 9.63 15.14 0.67
CA SER A 246 8.86 15.77 1.76
C SER A 246 7.43 16.14 1.36
N SER A 247 7.11 16.16 0.06
CA SER A 247 5.75 16.43 -0.45
C SER A 247 5.56 16.01 -1.90
N ASN A 248 4.30 15.81 -2.31
CA ASN A 248 3.94 15.53 -3.70
C ASN A 248 4.39 16.63 -4.68
N ASN A 249 4.44 17.89 -4.26
CA ASN A 249 4.87 19.00 -5.13
C ASN A 249 6.39 19.01 -5.34
N ILE A 250 7.17 18.67 -4.33
CA ILE A 250 8.64 18.53 -4.47
C ILE A 250 8.93 17.36 -5.40
N ALA A 251 8.32 16.20 -5.18
CA ALA A 251 8.44 15.03 -6.04
C ALA A 251 8.10 15.35 -7.50
N LEU A 252 7.02 16.11 -7.75
CA LEU A 252 6.65 16.57 -9.10
C LEU A 252 7.76 17.40 -9.75
N GLY A 253 8.37 18.33 -8.99
CA GLY A 253 9.48 19.16 -9.47
C GLY A 253 10.68 18.31 -9.90
N LEU A 254 11.10 17.36 -9.07
CA LEU A 254 12.23 16.48 -9.36
C LEU A 254 12.00 15.63 -10.63
N VAL A 255 10.80 15.08 -10.79
CA VAL A 255 10.45 14.31 -12.01
C VAL A 255 10.43 15.18 -13.26
N ILE A 256 9.89 16.42 -13.19
CA ILE A 256 9.85 17.35 -14.34
C ILE A 256 11.26 17.77 -14.76
N HIS A 257 12.15 18.03 -13.81
CA HIS A 257 13.54 18.42 -14.10
C HIS A 257 14.40 17.23 -14.54
N GLY A 258 13.92 15.99 -14.34
CA GLY A 258 14.66 14.78 -14.61
C GLY A 258 15.71 14.48 -13.55
N ASP A 259 15.53 14.99 -12.34
CA ASP A 259 16.36 14.71 -11.16
C ASP A 259 15.97 13.39 -10.49
N GLU A 260 14.75 12.91 -10.71
CA GLU A 260 14.29 11.55 -10.44
C GLU A 260 13.91 10.84 -11.73
N ASP A 261 14.28 9.57 -11.83
CA ASP A 261 13.96 8.70 -12.96
C ASP A 261 12.66 7.94 -12.76
N LEU A 262 12.31 7.65 -11.50
CA LEU A 262 11.07 6.98 -11.08
C LEU A 262 10.54 7.62 -9.80
N ASN A 263 9.26 7.97 -9.78
CA ASN A 263 8.59 8.40 -8.56
C ASN A 263 7.34 7.56 -8.27
N ASN A 264 7.19 7.12 -7.02
CA ASN A 264 6.08 6.31 -6.54
C ASN A 264 5.12 7.06 -5.61
N ASN A 265 5.00 8.37 -5.78
CA ASN A 265 4.02 9.19 -5.08
C ASN A 265 2.93 9.68 -6.04
N TYR A 266 1.81 10.14 -5.53
CA TYR A 266 0.86 10.88 -6.33
C TYR A 266 1.47 12.22 -6.76
N LEU A 267 1.51 12.50 -8.06
CA LEU A 267 2.02 13.74 -8.61
C LEU A 267 0.88 14.60 -9.16
N PRO A 268 0.60 15.80 -8.56
CA PRO A 268 -0.52 16.63 -8.96
C PRO A 268 -0.43 17.08 -10.42
N GLY A 269 -1.51 16.84 -11.19
CA GLY A 269 -1.59 17.32 -12.57
C GLY A 269 -0.67 16.61 -13.57
N ILE A 270 0.01 15.51 -13.18
CA ILE A 270 0.96 14.78 -14.03
C ILE A 270 0.38 14.38 -15.39
N THR A 271 -0.91 14.08 -15.49
CA THR A 271 -1.56 13.70 -16.75
C THR A 271 -1.48 14.79 -17.82
N LYS A 272 -1.36 16.06 -17.42
CA LYS A 272 -1.17 17.18 -18.35
C LYS A 272 0.25 17.26 -18.91
N LEU A 273 1.19 16.55 -18.29
CA LEU A 273 2.60 16.56 -18.65
C LEU A 273 3.00 15.34 -19.47
N LEU A 274 2.15 14.32 -19.60
CA LEU A 274 2.47 13.09 -20.34
C LEU A 274 2.76 13.32 -21.84
N SER A 275 2.27 14.41 -22.41
CA SER A 275 2.51 14.79 -23.82
C SER A 275 3.35 16.05 -24.00
N SER A 276 3.99 16.55 -22.94
CA SER A 276 4.63 17.86 -22.92
C SER A 276 6.13 17.87 -23.26
N GLY A 277 6.70 16.73 -23.67
CA GLY A 277 8.11 16.63 -24.04
C GLY A 277 9.10 16.42 -22.90
N TYR A 278 8.63 16.34 -21.65
CA TYR A 278 9.49 16.05 -20.47
C TYR A 278 9.96 14.59 -20.39
N GLY A 279 9.56 13.72 -21.32
CA GLY A 279 9.92 12.31 -21.29
C GLY A 279 9.18 11.48 -20.23
N ILE A 280 8.15 12.05 -19.60
CA ILE A 280 7.39 11.41 -18.53
C ILE A 280 6.43 10.38 -19.10
N VAL A 281 6.47 9.16 -18.55
CA VAL A 281 5.57 8.06 -18.89
C VAL A 281 4.97 7.43 -17.64
N THR A 282 3.89 6.70 -17.81
CA THR A 282 3.18 5.97 -16.75
C THR A 282 3.04 4.50 -17.11
N TYR A 283 2.64 3.66 -16.15
CA TYR A 283 2.52 2.22 -16.38
C TYR A 283 1.57 1.88 -17.55
N PHE A 284 0.39 2.48 -17.61
CA PHE A 284 -0.46 2.43 -18.80
C PHE A 284 -0.35 3.74 -19.58
N SER A 285 -0.36 3.67 -20.90
CA SER A 285 -0.36 4.85 -21.77
C SER A 285 -1.71 5.59 -21.83
N LYS A 286 -2.76 5.01 -21.23
CA LYS A 286 -4.14 5.53 -21.20
C LYS A 286 -4.74 5.35 -19.79
N PRO A 287 -5.80 6.10 -19.45
CA PRO A 287 -6.50 5.90 -18.18
C PRO A 287 -6.82 4.43 -17.90
N PRO A 288 -6.64 3.98 -16.66
CA PRO A 288 -6.35 4.76 -15.45
C PRO A 288 -4.85 5.05 -15.20
N TYR A 289 -3.97 4.92 -16.12
CA TYR A 289 -2.53 5.14 -16.11
C TYR A 289 -1.72 4.30 -15.10
N ASN A 290 -2.31 3.90 -13.97
CA ASN A 290 -1.66 3.12 -12.92
C ASN A 290 -2.44 1.84 -12.62
N LEU A 291 -1.74 0.82 -12.14
CA LEU A 291 -2.38 -0.37 -11.57
C LEU A 291 -3.11 -0.02 -10.27
N ALA A 292 -4.19 -0.73 -9.99
CA ALA A 292 -4.88 -0.63 -8.70
C ALA A 292 -4.11 -1.38 -7.61
N ALA A 293 -3.68 -0.67 -6.57
CA ALA A 293 -2.98 -1.24 -5.42
C ALA A 293 -3.93 -1.65 -4.30
N ASN A 294 -4.93 -0.81 -4.06
CA ASN A 294 -5.89 -0.97 -2.98
C ASN A 294 -7.16 -0.16 -3.29
N THR A 295 -8.13 -0.25 -2.40
CA THR A 295 -9.32 0.58 -2.46
C THR A 295 -9.23 1.67 -1.42
N ALA A 296 -9.42 2.91 -1.84
CA ALA A 296 -9.67 4.02 -0.93
C ALA A 296 -11.10 3.92 -0.41
N TRP A 297 -11.24 3.88 0.91
CA TRP A 297 -12.50 3.72 1.60
C TRP A 297 -12.87 4.98 2.37
N LEU A 298 -14.11 5.43 2.26
CA LEU A 298 -14.67 6.28 3.30
C LEU A 298 -14.99 5.38 4.50
N VAL A 299 -14.38 5.70 5.64
CA VAL A 299 -14.48 4.95 6.89
C VAL A 299 -15.33 5.74 7.88
N PRO A 300 -16.61 5.37 8.08
CA PRO A 300 -17.43 5.94 9.12
C PRO A 300 -17.10 5.30 10.48
N ASN A 301 -16.96 6.11 11.54
CA ASN A 301 -16.84 5.60 12.90
C ASN A 301 -18.20 5.12 13.40
N THR A 302 -18.45 3.83 13.32
CA THR A 302 -19.77 3.24 13.61
C THR A 302 -20.16 3.26 15.09
N LYS A 303 -19.25 3.63 15.99
CA LYS A 303 -19.56 3.85 17.41
C LYS A 303 -20.12 5.26 17.70
N ARG A 304 -20.11 6.14 16.69
CA ARG A 304 -20.59 7.54 16.82
C ARG A 304 -21.87 7.73 16.01
N ALA A 305 -22.88 8.33 16.65
CA ALA A 305 -24.09 8.72 15.93
C ALA A 305 -23.80 9.94 15.00
N PRO A 306 -24.36 9.99 13.78
CA PRO A 306 -25.34 9.06 13.22
C PRO A 306 -24.74 7.89 12.42
N MET A 307 -23.40 7.69 12.40
CA MET A 307 -22.75 6.61 11.65
C MET A 307 -23.05 5.21 12.19
N ASN A 308 -23.59 5.06 13.40
CA ASN A 308 -24.13 3.81 13.90
C ASN A 308 -25.40 3.34 13.15
N ASN A 309 -26.07 4.22 12.40
CA ASN A 309 -27.24 3.91 11.57
C ASN A 309 -26.82 3.49 10.15
N ALA A 310 -27.14 2.24 9.74
CA ALA A 310 -26.79 1.73 8.42
C ALA A 310 -27.43 2.52 7.27
N SER A 311 -28.67 3.00 7.44
CA SER A 311 -29.33 3.84 6.43
C SER A 311 -28.62 5.17 6.25
N PHE A 312 -28.08 5.76 7.33
CA PHE A 312 -27.26 6.97 7.24
C PHE A 312 -25.99 6.70 6.43
N ARG A 313 -25.25 5.63 6.74
CA ARG A 313 -24.05 5.26 5.97
C ARG A 313 -24.38 4.98 4.50
N ARG A 314 -25.52 4.34 4.25
CA ARG A 314 -25.99 4.11 2.88
C ARG A 314 -26.34 5.42 2.15
N ALA A 315 -26.91 6.40 2.83
CA ALA A 315 -27.15 7.73 2.28
C ALA A 315 -25.84 8.45 1.92
N LEU A 316 -24.78 8.32 2.75
CA LEU A 316 -23.45 8.84 2.41
C LEU A 316 -22.93 8.26 1.09
N ALA A 317 -23.09 6.95 0.86
CA ALA A 317 -22.63 6.27 -0.37
C ALA A 317 -23.34 6.82 -1.63
N TYR A 318 -24.62 7.18 -1.54
CA TYR A 318 -25.35 7.79 -2.66
C TYR A 318 -25.06 9.29 -2.83
N ALA A 319 -24.57 9.96 -1.79
CA ALA A 319 -24.33 11.41 -1.82
C ALA A 319 -23.02 11.80 -2.51
N ILE A 320 -22.02 10.90 -2.58
CA ILE A 320 -20.69 11.22 -3.10
C ILE A 320 -20.61 10.99 -4.61
N ASN A 321 -20.16 12.03 -5.34
CA ASN A 321 -19.82 11.93 -6.76
C ASN A 321 -18.37 11.49 -6.96
N VAL A 322 -18.09 10.21 -6.78
CA VAL A 322 -16.74 9.65 -6.95
C VAL A 322 -16.18 9.91 -8.36
N ASN A 323 -17.02 9.90 -9.40
CA ASN A 323 -16.54 10.20 -10.75
C ASN A 323 -15.98 11.62 -10.86
N GLN A 324 -16.60 12.59 -10.18
CA GLN A 324 -16.09 13.95 -10.16
C GLN A 324 -14.71 14.03 -9.47
N VAL A 325 -14.49 13.26 -8.41
CA VAL A 325 -13.17 13.15 -7.76
C VAL A 325 -12.16 12.52 -8.71
N VAL A 326 -12.49 11.40 -9.34
CA VAL A 326 -11.60 10.71 -10.28
C VAL A 326 -11.19 11.60 -11.46
N VAL A 327 -12.11 12.37 -12.02
CA VAL A 327 -11.81 13.25 -13.17
C VAL A 327 -11.16 14.55 -12.71
N GLY A 328 -11.74 15.21 -11.70
CA GLY A 328 -11.37 16.58 -11.33
C GLY A 328 -10.13 16.69 -10.47
N ASP A 329 -9.87 15.70 -9.61
CA ASP A 329 -8.70 15.66 -8.74
C ASP A 329 -7.59 14.80 -9.35
N TYR A 330 -7.92 13.55 -9.66
CA TYR A 330 -6.93 12.60 -10.16
C TYR A 330 -6.63 12.68 -11.67
N GLY A 331 -7.38 13.47 -12.46
CA GLY A 331 -7.18 13.53 -13.91
C GLY A 331 -7.26 12.16 -14.59
N ASN A 332 -8.08 11.24 -14.06
CA ASN A 332 -8.22 9.84 -14.47
C ASN A 332 -7.00 8.95 -14.21
N LEU A 333 -6.07 9.34 -13.32
CA LEU A 333 -4.97 8.46 -12.87
C LEU A 333 -5.47 7.19 -12.17
N VAL A 334 -6.68 7.24 -11.66
CA VAL A 334 -7.37 6.14 -10.98
C VAL A 334 -8.76 5.95 -11.57
N GLN A 335 -9.46 4.90 -11.13
CA GLN A 335 -10.83 4.64 -11.53
C GLN A 335 -11.73 4.43 -10.31
N LYS A 336 -13.03 4.73 -10.47
CA LYS A 336 -14.03 4.47 -9.45
C LYS A 336 -14.05 3.00 -9.07
N ALA A 337 -14.13 2.70 -7.77
CA ALA A 337 -14.26 1.33 -7.28
C ALA A 337 -15.65 0.74 -7.56
N ASP A 338 -15.68 -0.61 -7.67
CA ASP A 338 -16.94 -1.37 -7.62
C ASP A 338 -17.63 -1.16 -6.26
N SER A 339 -18.93 -1.33 -6.20
CA SER A 339 -19.70 -1.16 -4.95
C SER A 339 -19.34 -2.18 -3.86
N THR A 340 -18.69 -3.29 -4.19
CA THR A 340 -18.09 -4.22 -3.22
C THR A 340 -16.74 -3.75 -2.72
N GLY A 341 -16.06 -2.85 -3.43
CA GLY A 341 -14.69 -2.43 -3.20
C GLY A 341 -13.62 -3.44 -3.61
N LEU A 342 -13.99 -4.61 -4.13
CA LEU A 342 -13.01 -5.59 -4.58
C LEU A 342 -12.29 -5.11 -5.85
N LEU A 343 -10.97 -5.31 -5.89
CA LEU A 343 -10.13 -4.96 -7.03
C LEU A 343 -10.47 -5.79 -8.27
N SER A 344 -10.09 -5.29 -9.44
CA SER A 344 -10.38 -5.94 -10.73
C SER A 344 -9.80 -7.35 -10.83
N VAL A 345 -8.65 -7.62 -10.20
CA VAL A 345 -8.03 -8.95 -10.12
C VAL A 345 -8.94 -9.97 -9.41
N TRP A 346 -9.79 -9.50 -8.51
CA TRP A 346 -10.75 -10.32 -7.75
C TRP A 346 -12.17 -10.32 -8.34
N LYS A 347 -12.37 -9.84 -9.57
CA LYS A 347 -13.72 -9.78 -10.20
C LYS A 347 -14.46 -11.11 -10.19
N LYS A 348 -13.75 -12.26 -10.23
CA LYS A 348 -14.32 -13.62 -10.14
C LYS A 348 -15.05 -13.90 -8.82
N TYR A 349 -14.80 -13.09 -7.79
CA TYR A 349 -15.44 -13.18 -6.48
C TYR A 349 -16.58 -12.16 -6.29
N ILE A 350 -16.87 -11.30 -7.26
CA ILE A 350 -17.97 -10.34 -7.17
C ILE A 350 -19.28 -11.00 -7.52
N ASN A 351 -20.22 -11.02 -6.58
CA ASN A 351 -21.58 -11.49 -6.84
C ASN A 351 -22.39 -10.41 -7.57
N THR A 352 -22.50 -10.54 -8.89
CA THR A 352 -23.16 -9.56 -9.77
C THR A 352 -24.66 -9.39 -9.48
N SER A 353 -25.36 -10.43 -9.03
CA SER A 353 -26.76 -10.33 -8.61
C SER A 353 -26.93 -9.46 -7.36
N LEU A 354 -26.01 -9.57 -6.40
CA LEU A 354 -26.02 -8.73 -5.20
C LEU A 354 -25.64 -7.29 -5.53
N THR A 355 -24.65 -7.06 -6.39
CA THR A 355 -24.27 -5.69 -6.78
C THR A 355 -25.37 -5.02 -7.61
N LYS A 356 -26.06 -5.75 -8.47
CA LYS A 356 -27.25 -5.25 -9.20
C LYS A 356 -28.37 -4.86 -8.23
N LYS A 357 -28.62 -5.65 -7.18
CA LYS A 357 -29.73 -5.43 -6.24
C LYS A 357 -29.40 -4.38 -5.17
N TYR A 358 -28.21 -4.39 -4.60
CA TYR A 358 -27.85 -3.62 -3.41
C TYR A 358 -26.71 -2.62 -3.65
N GLY A 359 -26.08 -2.64 -4.81
CA GLY A 359 -25.04 -1.68 -5.19
C GLY A 359 -25.58 -0.25 -5.19
N PHE A 360 -24.67 0.70 -5.31
CA PHE A 360 -25.01 2.11 -5.26
C PHE A 360 -24.28 2.89 -6.36
N LYS A 361 -24.85 4.04 -6.68
CA LYS A 361 -24.27 5.04 -7.59
C LYS A 361 -24.65 6.42 -7.08
N TYR A 362 -23.90 7.42 -7.48
CA TYR A 362 -24.21 8.80 -7.14
C TYR A 362 -25.66 9.15 -7.48
N SER A 363 -26.41 9.57 -6.47
CA SER A 363 -27.81 9.99 -6.58
C SER A 363 -28.20 10.81 -5.34
N PRO A 364 -28.03 12.14 -5.37
CA PRO A 364 -28.41 13.01 -4.27
C PRO A 364 -29.87 12.86 -3.83
N SER A 365 -30.78 12.69 -4.80
CA SER A 365 -32.21 12.48 -4.51
C SER A 365 -32.45 11.18 -3.73
N LYS A 366 -31.74 10.09 -4.10
CA LYS A 366 -31.82 8.83 -3.37
C LYS A 366 -31.23 8.93 -1.97
N ALA A 367 -30.10 9.65 -1.80
CA ALA A 367 -29.53 9.92 -0.49
C ALA A 367 -30.53 10.62 0.44
N VAL A 368 -31.19 11.69 -0.06
CA VAL A 368 -32.24 12.42 0.67
C VAL A 368 -33.43 11.52 0.99
N SER A 369 -33.90 10.70 0.03
CA SER A 369 -35.00 9.75 0.25
C SER A 369 -34.67 8.74 1.36
N ILE A 370 -33.45 8.17 1.36
CA ILE A 370 -33.01 7.22 2.39
C ILE A 370 -32.99 7.89 3.76
N LEU A 371 -32.45 9.12 3.87
CA LEU A 371 -32.42 9.86 5.13
C LEU A 371 -33.84 10.09 5.68
N LYS A 372 -34.76 10.55 4.84
CA LYS A 372 -36.16 10.79 5.25
C LYS A 372 -36.84 9.48 5.70
N SER A 373 -36.68 8.39 4.95
CA SER A 373 -37.23 7.06 5.31
C SER A 373 -36.65 6.51 6.61
N ALA A 374 -35.43 6.89 6.97
CA ALA A 374 -34.77 6.52 8.22
C ALA A 374 -35.09 7.48 9.39
N GLY A 375 -36.06 8.38 9.23
CA GLY A 375 -36.53 9.29 10.27
C GLY A 375 -35.69 10.55 10.48
N PHE A 376 -34.68 10.80 9.63
CA PHE A 376 -33.94 12.06 9.66
C PHE A 376 -34.82 13.19 9.10
N LYS A 377 -34.87 14.33 9.79
CA LYS A 377 -35.72 15.49 9.41
C LYS A 377 -34.84 16.66 9.04
N LYS A 378 -35.29 17.51 8.10
CA LYS A 378 -34.62 18.78 7.80
C LYS A 378 -35.00 19.85 8.84
N LYS A 379 -33.97 20.57 9.36
CA LYS A 379 -34.11 21.79 10.13
C LYS A 379 -33.30 22.87 9.40
N GLY A 380 -34.00 23.77 8.70
CA GLY A 380 -33.38 24.66 7.72
C GLY A 380 -32.74 23.86 6.57
N LYS A 381 -31.50 24.15 6.22
CA LYS A 381 -30.77 23.46 5.14
C LYS A 381 -30.18 22.12 5.57
N TRP A 382 -30.16 21.77 6.87
CA TRP A 382 -29.47 20.61 7.40
C TRP A 382 -30.42 19.50 7.86
N PHE A 383 -30.03 18.27 7.69
CA PHE A 383 -30.65 17.14 8.37
C PHE A 383 -30.26 17.11 9.85
N VAL A 384 -31.19 16.69 10.68
CA VAL A 384 -31.01 16.34 12.09
C VAL A 384 -31.32 14.87 12.30
N GLN A 385 -30.77 14.29 13.35
CA GLN A 385 -31.05 12.90 13.75
C GLN A 385 -32.53 12.71 14.12
N PRO A 386 -33.06 11.47 14.11
CA PRO A 386 -34.46 11.20 14.50
C PRO A 386 -34.83 11.75 15.87
N ASN A 387 -33.89 11.84 16.80
CA ASN A 387 -34.07 12.43 18.14
C ASN A 387 -33.93 13.97 18.15
N GLY A 388 -33.83 14.63 17.00
CA GLY A 388 -33.70 16.07 16.88
C GLY A 388 -32.28 16.62 17.04
N LYS A 389 -31.29 15.80 17.40
CA LYS A 389 -29.91 16.22 17.58
C LYS A 389 -29.28 16.65 16.25
N SER A 390 -28.61 17.79 16.24
CA SER A 390 -27.89 18.31 15.06
C SER A 390 -26.80 17.33 14.59
N ILE A 391 -26.59 17.30 13.27
CA ILE A 391 -25.51 16.56 12.62
C ILE A 391 -24.42 17.57 12.25
N LYS A 392 -23.23 17.41 12.84
CA LYS A 392 -22.01 18.14 12.50
C LYS A 392 -20.89 17.12 12.50
N LEU A 393 -20.32 16.83 11.33
CA LEU A 393 -19.32 15.76 11.16
C LEU A 393 -18.00 16.34 10.65
N GLY A 394 -16.90 15.80 11.15
CA GLY A 394 -15.56 15.98 10.60
C GLY A 394 -15.23 14.89 9.60
N LEU A 395 -14.68 15.24 8.44
CA LEU A 395 -14.07 14.33 7.50
C LEU A 395 -12.57 14.65 7.43
N ILE A 396 -11.72 13.70 7.82
CA ILE A 396 -10.29 13.93 8.00
C ILE A 396 -9.42 13.05 7.09
N VAL A 397 -8.29 13.61 6.68
CA VAL A 397 -7.20 12.91 5.99
C VAL A 397 -5.85 13.45 6.47
N PRO A 398 -4.70 12.76 6.22
CA PRO A 398 -3.39 13.27 6.59
C PRO A 398 -3.08 14.61 5.91
N GLN A 399 -2.44 15.51 6.65
CA GLN A 399 -1.85 16.71 6.07
C GLN A 399 -0.77 16.34 5.05
N GLY A 400 -0.71 17.05 3.93
CA GLY A 400 0.28 16.85 2.86
C GLY A 400 -0.13 15.84 1.79
N TRP A 401 -1.15 15.00 2.02
CA TRP A 401 -1.71 14.12 1.00
C TRP A 401 -2.68 14.92 0.13
N SER A 402 -2.12 15.64 -0.83
CA SER A 402 -2.81 16.69 -1.59
C SER A 402 -4.01 16.16 -2.39
N ASP A 403 -3.93 14.94 -2.91
CA ASP A 403 -5.03 14.22 -3.53
C ASP A 403 -6.20 14.00 -2.56
N TRP A 404 -5.92 13.41 -1.39
CA TRP A 404 -6.97 13.16 -0.40
C TRP A 404 -7.54 14.45 0.18
N MET A 405 -6.70 15.48 0.36
CA MET A 405 -7.15 16.79 0.82
C MET A 405 -8.14 17.42 -0.17
N THR A 406 -7.86 17.34 -1.48
CA THR A 406 -8.77 17.81 -2.53
C THR A 406 -10.04 16.95 -2.58
N ALA A 407 -9.90 15.63 -2.55
CA ALA A 407 -11.01 14.70 -2.59
C ALA A 407 -12.02 14.96 -1.45
N ILE A 408 -11.56 15.12 -0.19
CA ILE A 408 -12.49 15.35 0.92
C ILE A 408 -13.16 16.73 0.91
N ASN A 409 -12.54 17.75 0.28
CA ASN A 409 -13.20 19.02 0.04
C ASN A 409 -14.39 18.84 -0.92
N MET A 410 -14.17 18.11 -2.03
CA MET A 410 -15.22 17.80 -3.01
C MET A 410 -16.34 16.97 -2.36
N MET A 411 -15.99 15.92 -1.61
CA MET A 411 -16.94 15.05 -0.90
C MET A 411 -17.73 15.84 0.16
N SER A 412 -17.08 16.73 0.91
CA SER A 412 -17.75 17.59 1.88
C SER A 412 -18.76 18.53 1.22
N ALA A 413 -18.43 19.03 0.02
CA ALA A 413 -19.37 19.83 -0.77
C ALA A 413 -20.59 18.99 -1.20
N ASP A 414 -20.39 17.76 -1.65
CA ASP A 414 -21.46 16.84 -2.04
C ASP A 414 -22.38 16.50 -0.86
N PHE A 415 -21.82 16.23 0.32
CA PHE A 415 -22.60 16.01 1.54
C PHE A 415 -23.46 17.23 1.90
N ARG A 416 -22.89 18.44 1.78
CA ARG A 416 -23.63 19.68 2.05
C ARG A 416 -24.77 19.91 1.05
N LYS A 417 -24.61 19.53 -0.23
CA LYS A 417 -25.69 19.59 -1.24
C LYS A 417 -26.93 18.79 -0.84
N VAL A 418 -26.73 17.62 -0.21
CA VAL A 418 -27.85 16.78 0.26
C VAL A 418 -28.34 17.18 1.66
N GLY A 419 -27.71 18.15 2.31
CA GLY A 419 -28.10 18.65 3.64
C GLY A 419 -27.43 17.93 4.80
N ILE A 420 -26.30 17.25 4.60
CA ILE A 420 -25.47 16.71 5.67
C ILE A 420 -24.33 17.68 5.95
N ASN A 421 -24.24 18.19 7.18
CA ASN A 421 -23.20 19.15 7.57
C ASN A 421 -21.88 18.44 7.84
N VAL A 422 -20.97 18.49 6.86
CA VAL A 422 -19.62 17.89 6.93
C VAL A 422 -18.57 18.97 6.68
N THR A 423 -17.51 18.95 7.49
CA THR A 423 -16.34 19.84 7.37
C THR A 423 -15.09 19.00 7.14
N ALA A 424 -14.32 19.33 6.10
CA ALA A 424 -13.03 18.73 5.83
C ALA A 424 -11.94 19.31 6.74
N SER A 425 -10.99 18.50 7.20
CA SER A 425 -9.81 18.96 7.92
C SER A 425 -8.63 17.98 7.77
N TYR A 426 -7.40 18.46 8.04
CA TYR A 426 -6.13 17.77 7.74
C TYR A 426 -5.22 17.77 8.97
N PRO A 427 -5.57 17.00 10.03
CA PRO A 427 -4.79 17.01 11.26
C PRO A 427 -3.42 16.37 11.05
N ALA A 428 -2.35 17.02 11.57
CA ALA A 428 -1.00 16.48 11.55
C ALA A 428 -0.89 15.15 12.31
N ASN A 429 -1.71 14.95 13.33
CA ASN A 429 -1.78 13.71 14.12
C ASN A 429 -2.86 12.72 13.63
N PHE A 430 -3.15 12.71 12.32
CA PHE A 430 -4.19 11.88 11.70
C PHE A 430 -4.15 10.41 12.16
N PHE A 431 -2.98 9.78 12.11
CA PHE A 431 -2.84 8.36 12.46
C PHE A 431 -3.16 8.08 13.93
N THR A 432 -2.79 9.00 14.83
CA THR A 432 -3.16 8.91 16.26
C THR A 432 -4.68 8.98 16.43
N LEU A 433 -5.35 9.93 15.75
CA LEU A 433 -6.81 10.08 15.79
C LEU A 433 -7.50 8.86 15.20
N ARG A 434 -7.04 8.35 14.07
CA ARG A 434 -7.56 7.13 13.43
C ARG A 434 -7.48 5.94 14.37
N ASN A 435 -6.28 5.67 14.88
CA ASN A 435 -6.02 4.51 15.74
C ASN A 435 -6.84 4.57 17.03
N ALA A 436 -6.97 5.75 17.63
CA ALA A 436 -7.78 5.95 18.85
C ALA A 436 -9.30 6.04 18.57
N GLY A 437 -9.74 6.04 17.30
CA GLY A 437 -11.17 6.24 16.95
C GLY A 437 -11.72 7.62 17.29
N LYS A 438 -10.86 8.63 17.30
CA LYS A 438 -11.23 10.04 17.59
C LYS A 438 -11.56 10.80 16.31
N PHE A 439 -12.45 10.25 15.48
CA PHE A 439 -12.91 10.84 14.22
C PHE A 439 -14.38 10.50 13.98
N ASP A 440 -15.03 11.22 13.04
CA ASP A 440 -16.37 10.88 12.55
C ASP A 440 -16.27 10.11 11.23
N LEU A 441 -15.58 10.68 10.25
CA LEU A 441 -15.32 10.13 8.93
C LEU A 441 -13.84 10.33 8.57
N LEU A 442 -13.25 9.37 7.87
CA LEU A 442 -11.91 9.52 7.27
C LEU A 442 -11.80 8.72 5.98
N ILE A 443 -10.76 8.98 5.19
CA ILE A 443 -10.33 8.07 4.13
C ILE A 443 -9.21 7.19 4.67
N ASP A 444 -9.24 5.90 4.33
CA ASP A 444 -8.18 4.94 4.60
C ASP A 444 -8.04 3.93 3.46
N ASN A 445 -6.83 3.45 3.21
CA ASN A 445 -6.49 2.46 2.19
C ASN A 445 -5.53 1.38 2.71
N SER A 446 -5.48 1.15 4.02
CA SER A 446 -4.51 0.24 4.65
C SER A 446 -4.67 -1.23 4.22
N ALA A 447 -5.85 -1.63 3.72
CA ALA A 447 -6.02 -2.97 3.14
C ALA A 447 -5.44 -3.00 1.72
N GLN A 448 -4.32 -3.67 1.58
CA GLN A 448 -3.60 -3.80 0.31
C GLN A 448 -4.07 -4.99 -0.52
N ILE A 449 -3.75 -4.97 -1.82
CA ILE A 449 -3.90 -6.14 -2.69
C ILE A 449 -3.07 -7.31 -2.16
N SER A 450 -3.58 -8.50 -2.35
CA SER A 450 -2.90 -9.76 -2.07
C SER A 450 -3.49 -10.86 -2.97
N ASP A 451 -3.03 -12.09 -2.84
CA ASP A 451 -3.57 -13.24 -3.58
C ASP A 451 -5.01 -13.60 -3.21
N THR A 452 -5.60 -12.92 -2.24
CA THR A 452 -6.95 -13.24 -1.75
C THR A 452 -7.73 -12.00 -1.29
N PRO A 453 -9.04 -11.91 -1.60
CA PRO A 453 -9.90 -10.85 -1.10
C PRO A 453 -10.20 -10.95 0.40
N TRP A 454 -9.76 -12.03 1.09
CA TRP A 454 -9.90 -12.18 2.53
C TRP A 454 -9.30 -11.01 3.31
N THR A 455 -8.18 -10.46 2.84
CA THR A 455 -7.52 -9.31 3.47
C THR A 455 -8.46 -8.12 3.64
N TYR A 456 -9.32 -7.85 2.65
CA TYR A 456 -10.31 -6.76 2.71
C TYR A 456 -11.40 -7.04 3.76
N TYR A 457 -11.86 -8.29 3.86
CA TYR A 457 -12.89 -8.64 4.84
C TYR A 457 -12.33 -8.73 6.26
N ASN A 458 -11.09 -9.17 6.42
CA ASN A 458 -10.38 -9.08 7.68
C ASN A 458 -10.21 -7.61 8.11
N TYR A 459 -9.78 -6.75 7.20
CA TYR A 459 -9.69 -5.31 7.44
C TYR A 459 -11.01 -4.68 7.89
N MET A 460 -12.14 -5.08 7.30
CA MET A 460 -13.46 -4.51 7.63
C MET A 460 -14.01 -4.99 8.98
N PHE A 461 -13.78 -6.26 9.32
CA PHE A 461 -14.55 -6.95 10.37
C PHE A 461 -13.73 -7.45 11.54
N ASN A 462 -12.42 -7.25 11.54
CA ASN A 462 -11.53 -7.73 12.59
C ASN A 462 -12.03 -7.35 13.98
N GLN A 463 -12.07 -8.32 14.88
CA GLN A 463 -12.48 -8.17 16.28
C GLN A 463 -11.51 -8.95 17.18
N PRO A 464 -11.35 -8.55 18.45
CA PRO A 464 -12.11 -7.51 19.17
C PRO A 464 -11.73 -6.09 18.77
N ILE A 465 -12.65 -5.13 19.05
CA ILE A 465 -12.34 -3.70 18.89
C ILE A 465 -11.51 -3.27 20.09
N LEU A 466 -10.29 -2.83 19.82
CA LEU A 466 -9.34 -2.36 20.82
C LEU A 466 -9.46 -0.84 21.02
N SER A 467 -8.94 -0.32 22.14
CA SER A 467 -8.82 1.12 22.37
C SER A 467 -7.97 1.80 21.29
N GLN A 468 -6.87 1.13 20.90
CA GLN A 468 -6.02 1.49 19.77
C GLN A 468 -6.17 0.42 18.68
N GLN A 469 -6.71 0.80 17.52
CA GLN A 469 -6.76 -0.04 16.32
C GLN A 469 -5.59 0.37 15.41
N THR A 470 -4.56 -0.44 15.33
CA THR A 470 -3.34 -0.12 14.55
C THR A 470 -3.30 -0.80 13.19
N PHE A 471 -4.16 -1.78 12.98
CA PHE A 471 -4.06 -2.68 11.81
C PHE A 471 -5.35 -2.74 10.97
N ALA A 472 -6.53 -2.91 11.59
CA ALA A 472 -7.78 -3.18 10.88
C ALA A 472 -8.97 -2.58 11.61
N ASN A 473 -10.13 -2.57 10.95
CA ASN A 473 -11.43 -2.15 11.51
C ASN A 473 -11.38 -0.77 12.20
N PHE A 474 -10.73 0.19 11.55
CA PHE A 474 -10.67 1.58 12.06
C PHE A 474 -12.06 2.19 12.24
N GLY A 475 -13.04 1.79 11.43
CA GLY A 475 -14.45 2.17 11.56
C GLY A 475 -15.16 1.60 12.79
N ARG A 476 -14.51 0.73 13.56
CA ARG A 476 -15.01 0.11 14.80
C ARG A 476 -16.34 -0.62 14.62
N TYR A 477 -16.56 -1.18 13.42
CA TYR A 477 -17.79 -1.86 13.07
C TYR A 477 -17.88 -3.23 13.77
N THR A 478 -18.95 -3.46 14.50
CA THR A 478 -19.19 -4.73 15.21
C THR A 478 -20.32 -5.50 14.54
N ASN A 479 -20.03 -6.68 14.04
CA ASN A 479 -20.98 -7.61 13.48
C ASN A 479 -20.42 -9.04 13.59
N ASN A 480 -20.89 -9.82 14.56
CA ASN A 480 -20.37 -11.15 14.84
C ASN A 480 -20.59 -12.13 13.66
N THR A 481 -21.69 -11.99 12.91
CA THR A 481 -21.94 -12.80 11.72
C THR A 481 -20.90 -12.51 10.63
N ALA A 482 -20.63 -11.23 10.35
CA ALA A 482 -19.62 -10.84 9.34
C ALA A 482 -18.22 -11.29 9.75
N TRP A 483 -17.86 -11.12 11.04
CA TRP A 483 -16.58 -11.60 11.56
C TRP A 483 -16.47 -13.13 11.51
N GLY A 484 -17.54 -13.84 11.86
CA GLY A 484 -17.61 -15.31 11.72
C GLY A 484 -17.42 -15.76 10.28
N LEU A 485 -18.03 -15.05 9.30
CA LEU A 485 -17.84 -15.33 7.88
C LEU A 485 -16.41 -15.01 7.39
N SER A 486 -15.78 -13.94 7.89
CA SER A 486 -14.37 -13.64 7.57
C SER A 486 -13.43 -14.75 8.08
N LYS A 487 -13.67 -15.26 9.29
CA LYS A 487 -12.93 -16.41 9.82
C LYS A 487 -13.20 -17.69 9.03
N ALA A 488 -14.46 -17.93 8.64
CA ALA A 488 -14.81 -19.06 7.80
C ALA A 488 -14.15 -18.99 6.41
N LEU A 489 -14.03 -17.80 5.82
CA LEU A 489 -13.29 -17.60 4.58
C LEU A 489 -11.80 -17.91 4.76
N ASN A 490 -11.20 -17.51 5.89
CA ASN A 490 -9.79 -17.79 6.20
C ASN A 490 -9.49 -19.30 6.26
N ALA A 491 -10.48 -20.11 6.62
CA ALA A 491 -10.39 -21.57 6.66
C ALA A 491 -10.64 -22.26 5.30
N VAL A 492 -10.88 -21.51 4.22
CA VAL A 492 -11.01 -22.06 2.86
C VAL A 492 -9.65 -21.98 2.15
N PRO A 493 -9.17 -23.05 1.48
CA PRO A 493 -7.95 -22.98 0.71
C PRO A 493 -7.98 -21.88 -0.34
N VAL A 494 -6.85 -21.17 -0.52
CA VAL A 494 -6.71 -20.09 -1.52
C VAL A 494 -6.99 -20.65 -2.92
N HIS A 495 -7.63 -19.84 -3.77
CA HIS A 495 -8.06 -20.21 -5.13
C HIS A 495 -9.12 -21.31 -5.25
N SER A 496 -9.67 -21.83 -4.15
CA SER A 496 -10.88 -22.67 -4.16
C SER A 496 -12.11 -21.82 -4.49
N THR A 497 -12.18 -21.33 -5.74
CA THR A 497 -13.08 -20.25 -6.16
C THR A 497 -14.54 -20.51 -5.78
N ALA A 498 -15.06 -21.72 -5.98
CA ALA A 498 -16.46 -22.05 -5.66
C ALA A 498 -16.72 -21.98 -4.14
N ALA A 499 -15.82 -22.54 -3.32
CA ALA A 499 -15.95 -22.51 -1.88
C ALA A 499 -15.79 -21.08 -1.32
N MET A 500 -14.83 -20.32 -1.84
CA MET A 500 -14.66 -18.90 -1.50
C MET A 500 -15.89 -18.09 -1.86
N ASN A 501 -16.44 -18.24 -3.08
CA ASN A 501 -17.63 -17.51 -3.54
C ASN A 501 -18.86 -17.78 -2.66
N LYS A 502 -19.03 -19.00 -2.16
CA LYS A 502 -20.11 -19.36 -1.24
C LYS A 502 -20.08 -18.52 0.05
N VAL A 503 -18.87 -18.27 0.60
CA VAL A 503 -18.70 -17.45 1.82
C VAL A 503 -18.73 -15.97 1.46
N ILE A 504 -17.99 -15.55 0.43
CA ILE A 504 -17.87 -14.15 0.00
C ILE A 504 -19.23 -13.56 -0.36
N SER A 505 -20.10 -14.30 -1.04
CA SER A 505 -21.46 -13.82 -1.36
C SER A 505 -22.27 -13.46 -0.12
N LYS A 506 -22.13 -14.23 0.98
CA LYS A 506 -22.78 -13.91 2.26
C LYS A 506 -22.21 -12.63 2.87
N ILE A 507 -20.88 -12.46 2.80
CA ILE A 507 -20.19 -11.25 3.27
C ILE A 507 -20.63 -10.04 2.45
N GLN A 508 -20.64 -10.15 1.11
CA GLN A 508 -21.05 -9.06 0.22
C GLN A 508 -22.50 -8.61 0.45
N LYS A 509 -23.41 -9.51 0.78
CA LYS A 509 -24.76 -9.11 1.19
C LYS A 509 -24.72 -8.18 2.42
N ILE A 510 -23.88 -8.49 3.41
CA ILE A 510 -23.72 -7.66 4.62
C ILE A 510 -23.05 -6.32 4.24
N THR A 511 -21.95 -6.33 3.52
CA THR A 511 -21.21 -5.09 3.17
C THR A 511 -22.07 -4.14 2.34
N LEU A 512 -22.79 -4.64 1.34
CA LEU A 512 -23.64 -3.84 0.48
C LEU A 512 -24.89 -3.29 1.17
N THR A 513 -25.43 -3.97 2.20
CA THR A 513 -26.63 -3.53 2.92
C THR A 513 -26.30 -2.70 4.15
N GLN A 514 -25.21 -3.01 4.86
CA GLN A 514 -24.85 -2.38 6.14
C GLN A 514 -23.82 -1.25 5.98
N MET A 515 -23.09 -1.20 4.84
CA MET A 515 -22.07 -0.20 4.55
C MET A 515 -21.09 0.03 5.72
N PRO A 516 -20.37 -1.01 6.19
CA PRO A 516 -19.34 -0.81 7.22
C PRO A 516 -18.25 0.16 6.74
N LEU A 517 -17.86 0.04 5.48
CA LEU A 517 -17.00 0.94 4.72
C LEU A 517 -17.70 1.28 3.39
N ILE A 518 -17.38 2.43 2.82
CA ILE A 518 -17.91 2.86 1.54
C ILE A 518 -16.74 2.94 0.54
N PRO A 519 -16.69 2.09 -0.49
CA PRO A 519 -15.64 2.14 -1.49
C PRO A 519 -15.76 3.41 -2.33
N LEU A 520 -14.63 4.05 -2.58
CA LEU A 520 -14.54 5.30 -3.33
C LEU A 520 -13.89 5.07 -4.70
N TRP A 521 -12.57 4.90 -4.74
CA TRP A 521 -11.81 4.61 -5.95
C TRP A 521 -10.73 3.57 -5.68
N TYR A 522 -10.22 2.99 -6.74
CA TYR A 522 -9.02 2.17 -6.65
C TYR A 522 -7.80 3.08 -6.64
N ASN A 523 -7.10 3.09 -5.52
CA ASN A 523 -5.88 3.86 -5.40
C ASN A 523 -4.77 3.23 -6.24
N GLY A 524 -3.92 4.06 -6.88
CA GLY A 524 -2.90 3.58 -7.80
C GLY A 524 -1.67 3.01 -7.11
N VAL A 525 -1.03 2.04 -7.73
CA VAL A 525 0.41 1.86 -7.61
C VAL A 525 1.02 3.00 -8.40
N TRP A 526 1.33 4.09 -7.71
CA TRP A 526 1.85 5.29 -8.37
C TRP A 526 3.19 4.99 -9.03
N ALA A 527 3.30 5.28 -10.32
CA ALA A 527 4.50 5.07 -11.09
C ALA A 527 4.58 6.10 -12.23
N GLN A 528 5.43 7.06 -12.04
CA GLN A 528 5.80 8.04 -13.05
C GLN A 528 7.28 7.86 -13.34
N MET A 529 7.62 7.51 -14.58
CA MET A 529 8.98 7.27 -15.03
C MET A 529 9.41 8.39 -15.98
N ASN A 530 10.67 8.75 -15.92
CA ASN A 530 11.27 9.72 -16.83
C ASN A 530 12.23 9.01 -17.79
N ASN A 531 11.95 9.10 -19.09
CA ASN A 531 12.74 8.48 -20.17
C ASN A 531 13.98 9.31 -20.57
N THR A 532 14.46 10.24 -19.75
CA THR A 532 15.60 11.09 -20.10
C THR A 532 16.92 10.35 -20.01
N VAL A 533 17.14 9.57 -18.97
CA VAL A 533 18.37 8.79 -18.69
C VAL A 533 18.12 7.30 -18.83
N TRP A 534 17.02 6.80 -18.25
CA TRP A 534 16.66 5.39 -18.25
C TRP A 534 15.46 5.13 -19.14
N THR A 535 15.41 3.98 -19.77
CA THR A 535 14.34 3.55 -20.68
C THR A 535 13.95 2.10 -20.41
N ASN A 536 13.02 1.57 -21.22
CA ASN A 536 12.54 0.19 -21.11
C ASN A 536 11.87 -0.13 -19.76
N TRP A 537 11.20 0.86 -19.22
CA TRP A 537 10.42 0.70 -18.00
C TRP A 537 9.33 -0.36 -18.15
N PRO A 538 8.96 -1.06 -17.07
CA PRO A 538 7.78 -1.92 -17.07
C PRO A 538 6.53 -1.14 -17.51
N ALA A 539 5.79 -1.69 -18.46
CA ALA A 539 4.56 -1.08 -18.97
C ALA A 539 3.50 -2.14 -19.21
N GLY A 540 2.25 -1.77 -19.00
CA GLY A 540 1.02 -2.54 -18.86
C GLY A 540 0.86 -3.90 -19.52
N ALA A 541 1.31 -4.07 -20.76
CA ALA A 541 1.23 -5.34 -21.47
C ALA A 541 2.58 -6.03 -21.64
N SER A 542 3.60 -5.64 -20.87
CA SER A 542 4.92 -6.26 -20.96
C SER A 542 4.84 -7.76 -20.64
N SER A 543 5.65 -8.55 -21.34
CA SER A 543 5.69 -9.99 -21.19
C SER A 543 6.08 -10.48 -19.78
N ARG A 544 6.62 -9.61 -18.95
CA ARG A 544 7.07 -9.93 -17.59
C ARG A 544 6.12 -9.50 -16.49
N HIS A 545 5.03 -8.84 -16.80
CA HIS A 545 4.00 -8.42 -15.84
C HIS A 545 4.52 -7.57 -14.66
N TYR A 546 5.63 -6.87 -14.86
CA TYR A 546 6.21 -6.01 -13.84
C TYR A 546 5.47 -4.68 -13.74
N PHE A 547 5.53 -4.06 -12.57
CA PHE A 547 5.07 -2.69 -12.40
C PHE A 547 6.09 -1.92 -11.57
N PRO A 548 6.36 -0.66 -11.91
CA PRO A 548 7.47 0.10 -11.36
C PRO A 548 7.12 0.67 -9.99
N CYS A 549 7.53 -0.02 -8.93
CA CYS A 549 7.35 0.45 -7.55
C CYS A 549 8.52 0.00 -6.68
N MET A 550 9.23 0.97 -6.10
CA MET A 550 10.29 0.71 -5.12
C MET A 550 9.72 0.47 -3.72
N TRP A 551 8.52 0.98 -3.44
CA TRP A 551 7.91 0.85 -2.14
C TRP A 551 7.29 -0.55 -1.93
N ASN A 552 7.73 -1.23 -0.88
CA ASN A 552 7.31 -2.61 -0.57
C ASN A 552 5.94 -2.72 0.11
N GLY A 553 5.27 -1.61 0.40
CA GLY A 553 3.97 -1.61 1.08
C GLY A 553 2.85 -2.28 0.32
N TYR A 554 2.98 -2.43 -1.00
CA TYR A 554 1.99 -3.12 -1.84
C TYR A 554 2.32 -4.60 -1.99
N PHE A 555 3.59 -4.89 -2.38
CA PHE A 555 4.08 -6.24 -2.67
C PHE A 555 5.56 -6.30 -2.28
N GLN A 556 6.00 -7.43 -1.77
CA GLN A 556 7.34 -7.49 -1.17
C GLN A 556 8.49 -7.39 -2.19
N MET A 557 8.32 -7.91 -3.40
CA MET A 557 9.42 -8.02 -4.39
C MET A 557 9.38 -6.99 -5.52
N THR A 558 8.57 -5.93 -5.40
CA THR A 558 8.33 -4.96 -6.49
C THR A 558 9.56 -4.19 -6.94
N ALA A 559 10.50 -3.94 -6.04
CA ALA A 559 11.71 -3.21 -6.37
C ALA A 559 12.53 -3.94 -7.45
N ILE A 560 12.73 -5.26 -7.34
CA ILE A 560 13.45 -6.03 -8.35
C ILE A 560 12.69 -6.08 -9.67
N ASP A 561 11.36 -6.21 -9.62
CA ASP A 561 10.53 -6.19 -10.83
C ASP A 561 10.67 -4.87 -11.59
N THR A 562 10.80 -3.75 -10.85
CA THR A 562 10.95 -2.42 -11.41
C THR A 562 12.22 -2.28 -12.23
N ILE A 563 13.35 -2.74 -11.68
CA ILE A 563 14.67 -2.47 -12.26
C ILE A 563 15.19 -3.56 -13.18
N ALA A 564 14.54 -4.73 -13.23
CA ALA A 564 15.02 -5.89 -13.95
C ALA A 564 15.27 -5.64 -15.45
N ASN A 565 14.52 -4.74 -16.06
CA ASN A 565 14.58 -4.48 -17.50
C ASN A 565 14.95 -3.05 -17.89
N VAL A 566 15.14 -2.12 -16.94
CA VAL A 566 15.52 -0.74 -17.28
C VAL A 566 16.90 -0.72 -17.93
N LYS A 567 17.08 0.16 -18.92
CA LYS A 567 18.29 0.33 -19.69
C LYS A 567 18.70 1.79 -19.72
N ALA A 568 19.98 2.05 -19.57
CA ALA A 568 20.52 3.38 -19.87
C ALA A 568 20.26 3.73 -21.33
N LYS A 569 19.98 5.01 -21.57
CA LYS A 569 19.69 5.55 -22.91
C LYS A 569 20.96 5.81 -23.69
#